data_78d416a10c11ba756c2af88df4f1d6b9
#
_entry.id   78d416a10c11ba756c2af88df4f1d6b9
#
_cell.length_a   1.000
_cell.length_b   1.000
_cell.length_c   1.000
_cell.angle_alpha   90.00
_cell.angle_beta   90.00
_cell.angle_gamma   90.00
#
_symmetry.space_group_name_H-M   'P 1'
#
loop_
_entity.id
_entity.type
_entity.pdbx_description
1 polymer ?
#
loop_
_entity_poly.entity_id
_entity_poly.type
_entity_poly.pdbx_seq_one_letter_code
_entity_poly.pdbx_strand_id
1 'polypeptide(L)'
;LRLSLFQVSVGMAVVLLNGTLNRVMIVELEVPTWLVALMVALPLTFAPFRALIGFRSDTHRSVLGWRRVPYIWMGTLLQFGGFAIMPFALLVLSGDTHGPAWIGHAGAALAFLLVGAGLHTTQTAGLALATDLAPEHSRPRVVAFLYVMSLVGMVGSALAFGALLENF
;
A
#
# COMPACT_ATOMS: atom_id res chain seq x y z
N LEU A 1 1.78 20.08 7.18
CA LEU A 1 0.54 19.44 6.73
C LEU A 1 0.67 18.87 5.32
N ARG A 2 1.07 19.66 4.32
CA ARG A 2 1.15 19.18 2.91
C ARG A 2 2.06 17.97 2.71
N LEU A 3 3.18 17.90 3.42
CA LEU A 3 4.14 16.80 3.36
C LEU A 3 3.63 15.50 3.96
N SER A 4 2.58 15.52 4.77
CA SER A 4 2.05 14.35 5.46
C SER A 4 0.81 13.74 4.79
N LEU A 5 0.26 14.39 3.76
CA LEU A 5 -0.95 13.93 3.08
C LEU A 5 -0.76 12.56 2.40
N PHE A 6 0.43 12.25 1.90
CA PHE A 6 0.70 10.93 1.32
C PHE A 6 0.54 9.79 2.33
N GLN A 7 0.74 10.06 3.63
CA GLN A 7 0.56 9.05 4.68
C GLN A 7 -0.90 8.64 4.86
N VAL A 8 -1.84 9.51 4.52
CA VAL A 8 -3.27 9.14 4.51
C VAL A 8 -3.50 8.02 3.50
N SER A 9 -2.97 8.14 2.28
CA SER A 9 -3.09 7.09 1.26
C SER A 9 -2.38 5.79 1.66
N VAL A 10 -1.25 5.89 2.35
CA VAL A 10 -0.54 4.73 2.91
C VAL A 10 -1.41 4.02 3.95
N GLY A 11 -2.01 4.78 4.88
CA GLY A 11 -2.93 4.24 5.88
C GLY A 11 -4.15 3.56 5.26
N MET A 12 -4.76 4.18 4.24
CA MET A 12 -5.86 3.57 3.49
C MET A 12 -5.45 2.26 2.82
N ALA A 13 -4.27 2.22 2.18
CA ALA A 13 -3.76 1.02 1.54
C ALA A 13 -3.54 -0.13 2.54
N VAL A 14 -3.01 0.17 3.73
CA VAL A 14 -2.81 -0.82 4.80
C VAL A 14 -4.15 -1.44 5.24
N VAL A 15 -5.17 -0.62 5.45
CA VAL A 15 -6.50 -1.11 5.86
C VAL A 15 -7.18 -1.90 4.75
N LEU A 16 -7.07 -1.46 3.49
CA LEU A 16 -7.60 -2.21 2.37
C LEU A 16 -6.98 -3.60 2.27
N LEU A 17 -5.66 -3.71 2.33
CA LEU A 17 -4.97 -4.99 2.23
C LEU A 17 -5.26 -5.92 3.41
N ASN A 18 -5.08 -5.42 4.63
CA ASN A 18 -5.12 -6.27 5.83
C ASN A 18 -6.53 -6.43 6.42
N GLY A 19 -7.41 -5.48 6.19
CA GLY A 19 -8.78 -5.51 6.66
C GLY A 19 -9.76 -5.98 5.60
N THR A 20 -10.09 -5.08 4.68
CA THR A 20 -11.18 -5.28 3.73
C THR A 20 -10.94 -6.45 2.78
N LEU A 21 -9.79 -6.49 2.10
CA LEU A 21 -9.50 -7.57 1.15
C LEU A 21 -9.31 -8.92 1.83
N ASN A 22 -8.69 -8.92 3.01
CA ASN A 22 -8.54 -10.13 3.81
C ASN A 22 -9.91 -10.72 4.16
N ARG A 23 -10.85 -9.89 4.63
CA ARG A 23 -12.22 -10.31 4.94
C ARG A 23 -12.95 -10.82 3.69
N VAL A 24 -12.95 -10.05 2.60
CA VAL A 24 -13.63 -10.42 1.35
C VAL A 24 -13.13 -11.77 0.83
N MET A 25 -11.83 -11.98 0.81
CA MET A 25 -11.26 -13.23 0.30
C MET A 25 -11.60 -14.44 1.19
N ILE A 26 -11.60 -14.30 2.51
CA ILE A 26 -11.85 -15.40 3.43
C ILE A 26 -13.35 -15.66 3.60
N VAL A 27 -14.14 -14.60 3.82
CA VAL A 27 -15.55 -14.74 4.24
C VAL A 27 -16.48 -14.83 3.03
N GLU A 28 -16.25 -14.01 2.01
CA GLU A 28 -17.18 -13.91 0.87
C GLU A 28 -16.79 -14.82 -0.29
N LEU A 29 -15.49 -14.99 -0.53
CA LEU A 29 -14.97 -15.82 -1.63
C LEU A 29 -14.46 -17.19 -1.20
N GLU A 30 -14.52 -17.50 0.10
CA GLU A 30 -14.11 -18.79 0.69
C GLU A 30 -12.70 -19.23 0.29
N VAL A 31 -11.81 -18.27 0.00
CA VAL A 31 -10.40 -18.56 -0.32
C VAL A 31 -9.74 -19.19 0.90
N PRO A 32 -8.98 -20.28 0.75
CA PRO A 32 -8.30 -20.93 1.88
C PRO A 32 -7.49 -19.93 2.71
N THR A 33 -7.71 -19.90 4.03
CA THR A 33 -7.12 -18.93 4.95
C THR A 33 -5.59 -18.90 4.89
N TRP A 34 -4.96 -20.08 4.71
CA TRP A 34 -3.50 -20.17 4.58
C TRP A 34 -2.98 -19.44 3.34
N LEU A 35 -3.73 -19.47 2.25
CA LEU A 35 -3.37 -18.80 1.00
C LEU A 35 -3.51 -17.30 1.14
N VAL A 36 -4.59 -16.83 1.78
CA VAL A 36 -4.79 -15.41 2.08
C VAL A 36 -3.70 -14.90 3.03
N ALA A 37 -3.36 -15.68 4.06
CA ALA A 37 -2.25 -15.34 4.97
C ALA A 37 -0.91 -15.21 4.22
N LEU A 38 -0.65 -16.10 3.27
CA LEU A 38 0.53 -16.00 2.41
C LEU A 38 0.52 -14.71 1.57
N MET A 39 -0.61 -14.36 0.96
CA MET A 39 -0.76 -13.15 0.16
C MET A 39 -0.55 -11.88 1.01
N VAL A 40 -1.14 -11.84 2.21
CA VAL A 40 -0.96 -10.73 3.15
C VAL A 40 0.51 -10.61 3.63
N ALA A 41 1.23 -11.72 3.67
CA ALA A 41 2.66 -11.73 4.00
C ALA A 41 3.56 -11.27 2.84
N LEU A 42 3.13 -11.35 1.58
CA LEU A 42 3.94 -10.94 0.42
C LEU A 42 4.49 -9.51 0.51
N PRO A 43 3.73 -8.49 0.94
CA PRO A 43 4.27 -7.15 1.15
C PRO A 43 5.49 -7.10 2.07
N LEU A 44 5.58 -7.98 3.06
CA LEU A 44 6.72 -8.03 4.00
C LEU A 44 8.02 -8.46 3.31
N THR A 45 7.95 -9.17 2.19
CA THR A 45 9.14 -9.55 1.41
C THR A 45 9.89 -8.34 0.88
N PHE A 46 9.23 -7.19 0.75
CA PHE A 46 9.85 -5.93 0.35
C PHE A 46 10.51 -5.16 1.50
N ALA A 47 10.31 -5.56 2.74
CA ALA A 47 10.90 -4.87 3.89
C ALA A 47 12.43 -4.73 3.80
N PRO A 48 13.22 -5.76 3.41
CA PRO A 48 14.67 -5.64 3.24
C PRO A 48 15.07 -4.64 2.15
N PHE A 49 14.24 -4.51 1.10
CA PHE A 49 14.51 -3.59 -0.02
C PHE A 49 14.33 -2.12 0.35
N ARG A 50 13.73 -1.81 1.51
CA ARG A 50 13.60 -0.42 1.98
C ARG A 50 14.95 0.26 2.14
N ALA A 51 15.98 -0.45 2.58
CA ALA A 51 17.33 0.09 2.69
C ALA A 51 17.89 0.46 1.31
N LEU A 52 17.69 -0.39 0.31
CA LEU A 52 18.11 -0.15 -1.06
C LEU A 52 17.35 1.04 -1.69
N ILE A 53 16.05 1.11 -1.47
CA ILE A 53 15.20 2.23 -1.93
C ILE A 53 15.67 3.53 -1.27
N GLY A 54 15.94 3.51 0.04
CA GLY A 54 16.50 4.64 0.76
C GLY A 54 17.79 5.12 0.12
N PHE A 55 18.77 4.24 -0.01
CA PHE A 55 20.08 4.55 -0.62
C PHE A 55 19.95 5.08 -2.06
N ARG A 56 19.14 4.43 -2.90
CA ARG A 56 18.93 4.89 -4.27
C ARG A 56 18.23 6.24 -4.33
N SER A 57 17.25 6.48 -3.47
CA SER A 57 16.57 7.78 -3.42
C SER A 57 17.46 8.91 -2.91
N ASP A 58 18.49 8.60 -2.10
CA ASP A 58 19.47 9.58 -1.63
C ASP A 58 20.40 10.07 -2.74
N THR A 59 20.77 9.17 -3.64
CA THR A 59 21.76 9.41 -4.70
C THR A 59 21.11 9.73 -6.06
N HIS A 60 19.81 9.53 -6.20
CA HIS A 60 19.11 9.75 -7.46
C HIS A 60 19.09 11.23 -7.87
N ARG A 61 19.30 11.48 -9.16
CA ARG A 61 19.15 12.80 -9.78
C ARG A 61 18.20 12.65 -10.98
N SER A 62 16.98 13.12 -10.81
CA SER A 62 16.04 13.21 -11.93
C SER A 62 16.37 14.39 -12.83
N VAL A 63 15.82 14.40 -14.05
CA VAL A 63 15.93 15.52 -15.00
C VAL A 63 15.45 16.84 -14.38
N LEU A 64 14.48 16.76 -13.45
CA LEU A 64 13.93 17.91 -12.73
C LEU A 64 14.71 18.27 -11.46
N GLY A 65 15.83 17.60 -11.19
CA GLY A 65 16.63 17.81 -9.97
C GLY A 65 16.03 17.19 -8.69
N TRP A 66 14.92 16.46 -8.80
CA TRP A 66 14.27 15.81 -7.64
C TRP A 66 14.94 14.47 -7.33
N ARG A 67 15.18 14.21 -6.04
CA ARG A 67 15.80 12.98 -5.58
C ARG A 67 14.76 11.96 -5.13
N ARG A 68 13.88 12.31 -4.20
CA ARG A 68 12.95 11.40 -3.53
C ARG A 68 11.55 11.37 -4.14
N VAL A 69 11.11 12.48 -4.73
CA VAL A 69 9.77 12.62 -5.31
C VAL A 69 9.47 11.58 -6.39
N PRO A 70 10.40 11.23 -7.31
CA PRO A 70 10.14 10.17 -8.29
C PRO A 70 9.84 8.80 -7.66
N TYR A 71 10.45 8.48 -6.51
CA TYR A 71 10.18 7.23 -5.78
C TYR A 71 8.80 7.24 -5.12
N ILE A 72 8.36 8.38 -4.59
CA ILE A 72 7.00 8.53 -4.05
C ILE A 72 5.99 8.34 -5.17
N TRP A 73 6.21 8.93 -6.33
CA TRP A 73 5.39 8.77 -7.53
C TRP A 73 5.32 7.31 -7.97
N MET A 74 6.47 6.67 -8.15
CA MET A 74 6.53 5.26 -8.54
C MET A 74 5.83 4.37 -7.51
N GLY A 75 6.06 4.58 -6.23
CA GLY A 75 5.40 3.85 -5.16
C GLY A 75 3.88 4.01 -5.19
N THR A 76 3.38 5.22 -5.41
CA THR A 76 1.95 5.48 -5.53
C THR A 76 1.35 4.82 -6.78
N LEU A 77 2.04 4.84 -7.91
CA LEU A 77 1.61 4.16 -9.14
C LEU A 77 1.57 2.63 -8.96
N LEU A 78 2.54 2.05 -8.24
CA LEU A 78 2.53 0.62 -7.92
C LEU A 78 1.35 0.25 -7.01
N GLN A 79 1.04 1.06 -6.00
CA GLN A 79 -0.16 0.87 -5.17
C GLN A 79 -1.42 0.93 -6.02
N PHE A 80 -1.56 1.96 -6.84
CA PHE A 80 -2.71 2.12 -7.72
C PHE A 80 -2.84 0.94 -8.68
N GLY A 81 -1.75 0.52 -9.34
CA GLY A 81 -1.74 -0.62 -10.25
C GLY A 81 -2.16 -1.92 -9.55
N GLY A 82 -1.66 -2.17 -8.35
CA GLY A 82 -2.05 -3.33 -7.56
C GLY A 82 -3.54 -3.32 -7.20
N PHE A 83 -4.06 -2.19 -6.72
CA PHE A 83 -5.49 -2.08 -6.43
C PHE A 83 -6.36 -2.10 -7.68
N ALA A 84 -5.87 -1.67 -8.84
CA ALA A 84 -6.60 -1.77 -10.10
C ALA A 84 -6.71 -3.22 -10.62
N ILE A 85 -5.72 -4.06 -10.34
CA ILE A 85 -5.76 -5.49 -10.69
C ILE A 85 -6.70 -6.27 -9.76
N MET A 86 -6.81 -5.88 -8.50
CA MET A 86 -7.53 -6.62 -7.47
C MET A 86 -8.98 -6.95 -7.82
N PRO A 87 -9.84 -6.03 -8.32
CA PRO A 87 -11.22 -6.34 -8.66
C PRO A 87 -11.34 -7.45 -9.70
N PHE A 88 -10.44 -7.46 -10.69
CA PHE A 88 -10.44 -8.51 -11.72
C PHE A 88 -10.04 -9.88 -11.13
N ALA A 89 -9.06 -9.89 -10.23
CA ALA A 89 -8.67 -11.11 -9.52
C ALA A 89 -9.82 -11.65 -8.66
N LEU A 90 -10.54 -10.78 -7.96
CA LEU A 90 -11.70 -11.14 -7.15
C LEU A 90 -12.85 -11.66 -8.00
N LEU A 91 -13.12 -11.08 -9.18
CA LEU A 91 -14.11 -11.58 -10.13
C LEU A 91 -13.79 -12.99 -10.63
N VAL A 92 -12.53 -13.31 -10.85
CA VAL A 92 -12.13 -14.69 -11.21
C VAL A 92 -12.32 -15.64 -10.03
N LEU A 93 -12.05 -15.18 -8.80
CA LEU A 93 -12.20 -15.98 -7.59
C LEU A 93 -13.67 -16.19 -7.19
N SER A 94 -14.57 -15.27 -7.54
CA SER A 94 -16.02 -15.43 -7.27
C SER A 94 -16.69 -16.52 -8.11
N GLY A 95 -16.00 -17.03 -9.15
CA GLY A 95 -16.56 -18.04 -10.03
C GLY A 95 -17.48 -17.49 -11.14
N ASP A 96 -17.66 -16.17 -11.20
CA ASP A 96 -18.49 -15.51 -12.23
C ASP A 96 -17.84 -15.48 -13.62
N THR A 97 -16.62 -15.98 -13.72
CA THR A 97 -15.87 -16.05 -14.97
C THR A 97 -15.51 -17.49 -15.31
N HIS A 98 -15.39 -17.79 -16.61
CA HIS A 98 -14.97 -19.11 -17.09
C HIS A 98 -13.44 -19.36 -16.98
N GLY A 99 -12.70 -18.48 -16.29
CA GLY A 99 -11.26 -18.61 -16.10
C GLY A 99 -10.89 -19.62 -15.00
N PRO A 100 -9.74 -20.28 -15.11
CA PRO A 100 -9.28 -21.19 -14.07
C PRO A 100 -8.94 -20.41 -12.79
N ALA A 101 -9.31 -20.96 -11.63
CA ALA A 101 -9.15 -20.32 -10.31
C ALA A 101 -7.71 -19.87 -10.00
N TRP A 102 -6.69 -20.58 -10.53
CA TRP A 102 -5.29 -20.18 -10.31
C TRP A 102 -4.94 -18.81 -10.86
N ILE A 103 -5.64 -18.33 -11.92
CA ILE A 103 -5.45 -16.98 -12.47
C ILE A 103 -5.91 -15.94 -11.44
N GLY A 104 -7.03 -16.19 -10.76
CA GLY A 104 -7.50 -15.33 -9.68
C GLY A 104 -6.52 -15.26 -8.51
N HIS A 105 -6.00 -16.43 -8.08
CA HIS A 105 -4.99 -16.48 -7.02
C HIS A 105 -3.69 -15.78 -7.42
N ALA A 106 -3.21 -16.01 -8.64
CA ALA A 106 -2.00 -15.34 -9.15
C ALA A 106 -2.20 -13.82 -9.30
N GLY A 107 -3.36 -13.39 -9.79
CA GLY A 107 -3.72 -11.98 -9.91
C GLY A 107 -3.80 -11.29 -8.55
N ALA A 108 -4.43 -11.91 -7.56
CA ALA A 108 -4.49 -11.40 -6.20
C ALA A 108 -3.10 -11.33 -5.56
N ALA A 109 -2.28 -12.38 -5.69
CA ALA A 109 -0.91 -12.38 -5.20
C ALA A 109 -0.06 -11.26 -5.84
N LEU A 110 -0.18 -11.06 -7.15
CA LEU A 110 0.49 -9.97 -7.87
C LEU A 110 0.01 -8.60 -7.36
N ALA A 111 -1.29 -8.43 -7.12
CA ALA A 111 -1.85 -7.20 -6.60
C ALA A 111 -1.31 -6.88 -5.20
N PHE A 112 -1.29 -7.85 -4.28
CA PHE A 112 -0.68 -7.70 -2.95
C PHE A 112 0.80 -7.34 -3.03
N LEU A 113 1.53 -7.98 -3.92
CA LEU A 113 2.95 -7.73 -4.14
C LEU A 113 3.21 -6.29 -4.62
N LEU A 114 2.45 -5.83 -5.62
CA LEU A 114 2.57 -4.47 -6.17
C LEU A 114 2.19 -3.40 -5.16
N VAL A 115 1.09 -3.59 -4.44
CA VAL A 115 0.67 -2.66 -3.39
C VAL A 115 1.72 -2.62 -2.29
N GLY A 116 2.25 -3.77 -1.88
CA GLY A 116 3.30 -3.85 -0.87
C GLY A 116 4.59 -3.14 -1.29
N ALA A 117 5.07 -3.40 -2.51
CA ALA A 117 6.23 -2.72 -3.08
C ALA A 117 6.03 -1.20 -3.12
N GLY A 118 4.86 -0.77 -3.60
CA GLY A 118 4.49 0.63 -3.67
C GLY A 118 4.42 1.29 -2.30
N LEU A 119 3.81 0.63 -1.33
CA LEU A 119 3.66 1.10 0.04
C LEU A 119 5.02 1.31 0.71
N HIS A 120 5.90 0.32 0.63
CA HIS A 120 7.24 0.41 1.21
C HIS A 120 8.09 1.49 0.52
N THR A 121 7.97 1.63 -0.81
CA THR A 121 8.68 2.65 -1.57
C THR A 121 8.19 4.06 -1.19
N THR A 122 6.89 4.29 -1.22
CA THR A 122 6.28 5.58 -0.88
C THR A 122 6.60 5.98 0.56
N GLN A 123 6.48 5.05 1.50
CA GLN A 123 6.72 5.31 2.91
C GLN A 123 8.19 5.64 3.19
N THR A 124 9.12 4.89 2.60
CA THR A 124 10.55 5.11 2.79
C THR A 124 11.00 6.43 2.21
N ALA A 125 10.66 6.71 0.95
CA ALA A 125 11.03 7.96 0.29
C ALA A 125 10.29 9.18 0.90
N GLY A 126 9.03 9.00 1.29
CA GLY A 126 8.23 10.08 1.89
C GLY A 126 8.70 10.48 3.29
N LEU A 127 9.02 9.51 4.16
CA LEU A 127 9.62 9.77 5.48
C LEU A 127 10.96 10.50 5.35
N ALA A 128 11.80 10.03 4.43
CA ALA A 128 13.09 10.64 4.17
C ALA A 128 12.94 12.07 3.62
N LEU A 129 12.01 12.32 2.70
CA LEU A 129 11.72 13.67 2.19
C LEU A 129 11.26 14.60 3.31
N ALA A 130 10.36 14.12 4.17
CA ALA A 130 9.83 14.92 5.28
C ALA A 130 10.92 15.30 6.29
N THR A 131 11.84 14.37 6.59
CA THR A 131 12.97 14.64 7.48
C THR A 131 14.02 15.54 6.86
N ASP A 132 14.26 15.46 5.53
CA ASP A 132 15.18 16.35 4.82
C ASP A 132 14.68 17.80 4.83
N LEU A 133 13.38 18.01 4.70
CA LEU A 133 12.78 19.33 4.63
C LEU A 133 12.49 19.93 6.01
N ALA A 134 12.52 19.14 7.06
CA ALA A 134 12.26 19.58 8.42
C ALA A 134 13.54 20.08 9.11
N PRO A 135 13.52 21.25 9.80
CA PRO A 135 14.60 21.67 10.69
C PRO A 135 14.88 20.59 11.75
N GLU A 136 16.15 20.43 12.13
CA GLU A 136 16.54 19.33 13.05
C GLU A 136 15.72 19.26 14.34
N HIS A 137 15.47 20.41 14.97
CA HIS A 137 14.70 20.50 16.20
C HIS A 137 13.22 20.10 16.05
N SER A 138 12.68 20.11 14.83
CA SER A 138 11.28 19.77 14.55
C SER A 138 11.09 18.39 13.92
N ARG A 139 12.16 17.69 13.54
CA ARG A 139 12.09 16.34 12.92
C ARG A 139 11.24 15.35 13.71
N PRO A 140 11.38 15.22 15.05
CA PRO A 140 10.55 14.29 15.82
C PRO A 140 9.05 14.60 15.73
N ARG A 141 8.69 15.89 15.74
CA ARG A 141 7.29 16.33 15.60
C ARG A 141 6.74 16.04 14.21
N VAL A 142 7.55 16.24 13.17
CA VAL A 142 7.15 15.95 11.78
C VAL A 142 6.93 14.46 11.61
N VAL A 143 7.82 13.60 12.11
CA VAL A 143 7.66 12.14 12.07
C VAL A 143 6.43 11.70 12.83
N ALA A 144 6.21 12.20 14.05
CA ALA A 144 5.00 11.90 14.82
C ALA A 144 3.73 12.30 14.05
N PHE A 145 3.73 13.46 13.42
CA PHE A 145 2.60 13.93 12.63
C PHE A 145 2.33 13.06 11.39
N LEU A 146 3.37 12.55 10.75
CA LEU A 146 3.25 11.59 9.64
C LEU A 146 2.53 10.30 10.10
N TYR A 147 2.89 9.77 11.26
CA TYR A 147 2.21 8.60 11.82
C TYR A 147 0.75 8.89 12.18
N VAL A 148 0.46 10.06 12.76
CA VAL A 148 -0.92 10.49 13.05
C VAL A 148 -1.74 10.54 11.76
N MET A 149 -1.19 11.11 10.68
CA MET A 149 -1.88 11.17 9.39
C MET A 149 -2.10 9.78 8.78
N SER A 150 -1.17 8.85 8.97
CA SER A 150 -1.36 7.45 8.59
C SER A 150 -2.53 6.81 9.37
N LEU A 151 -2.59 7.03 10.68
CA LEU A 151 -3.71 6.55 11.51
C LEU A 151 -5.05 7.16 11.09
N VAL A 152 -5.08 8.45 10.77
CA VAL A 152 -6.29 9.11 10.24
C VAL A 152 -6.74 8.43 8.93
N GLY A 153 -5.79 8.11 8.04
CA GLY A 153 -6.08 7.35 6.81
C GLY A 153 -6.62 5.96 7.10
N MET A 154 -6.05 5.25 8.07
CA MET A 154 -6.51 3.92 8.49
C MET A 154 -7.94 3.96 9.06
N VAL A 155 -8.19 4.85 10.00
CA VAL A 155 -9.53 4.99 10.64
C VAL A 155 -10.57 5.44 9.61
N GLY A 156 -10.25 6.47 8.81
CA GLY A 156 -11.15 6.98 7.77
C GLY A 156 -11.50 5.91 6.73
N SER A 157 -10.50 5.12 6.30
CA SER A 157 -10.70 4.01 5.38
C SER A 157 -11.54 2.89 5.99
N ALA A 158 -11.27 2.51 7.23
CA ALA A 158 -12.03 1.46 7.93
C ALA A 158 -13.50 1.85 8.08
N LEU A 159 -13.78 3.09 8.45
CA LEU A 159 -15.16 3.61 8.57
C LEU A 159 -15.85 3.69 7.21
N ALA A 160 -15.17 4.20 6.17
CA ALA A 160 -15.72 4.34 4.84
C ALA A 160 -16.06 2.98 4.23
N PHE A 161 -15.12 2.03 4.25
CA PHE A 161 -15.37 0.68 3.72
C PHE A 161 -16.32 -0.13 4.59
N GLY A 162 -16.29 0.05 5.92
CA GLY A 162 -17.29 -0.53 6.82
C GLY A 162 -18.70 -0.12 6.43
N ALA A 163 -18.94 1.17 6.28
CA ALA A 163 -20.23 1.70 5.89
C ALA A 163 -20.66 1.31 4.46
N LEU A 164 -19.70 1.27 3.51
CA LEU A 164 -19.98 0.88 2.13
C LEU A 164 -20.33 -0.62 2.00
N LEU A 165 -19.69 -1.46 2.81
CA LEU A 165 -19.86 -2.92 2.76
C LEU A 165 -20.95 -3.43 3.72
N GLU A 166 -21.57 -2.58 4.53
CA GLU A 166 -22.64 -2.98 5.45
C GLU A 166 -23.90 -3.45 4.70
N ASN A 167 -24.09 -2.96 3.46
CA ASN A 167 -25.24 -3.28 2.61
C ASN A 167 -24.95 -4.35 1.55
N PHE A 168 -23.81 -4.97 1.59
CA PHE A 168 -23.39 -6.09 0.75
C PHE A 168 -23.13 -7.32 1.62
#